data_bae7d739e675fbc1755f2b7a6f397464
#
_entry.id   bae7d739e675fbc1755f2b7a6f397464
#
_cell.length_a   1.000
_cell.length_b   1.000
_cell.length_c   1.000
_cell.angle_alpha   90.00
_cell.angle_beta   90.00
_cell.angle_gamma   90.00
#
_symmetry.space_group_name_H-M   'P 1'
#
loop_
_entity.id
_entity.type
_entity.pdbx_description
1 polymer ?
#
loop_
_entity_poly.entity_id
_entity_poly.type
_entity_poly.pdbx_seq_one_letter_code
_entity_poly.pdbx_strand_id
1 'polypeptide(L)'
;MPSILPFEIEEMILDILGKDDKGHSTLKTCSLVCQAFLHICRKHIFESISLNSSTIRATKFGRLLRETPEIADYIRQLEFIIDVAVFAIPSFQESLKRISRLEFLRVEPRASIIPLPTLNWCNNQIRPLLLHLLHLPTLTHFKVINFDDFDVSDLIPCVNLKHLDIGLMTVAAENTFPATLPEHSIQLEQLVAQIGSSSTIMKLCTVRRPDGQPIIDFGSLSMITVDIGKPDEAEAAQELFRHCRVLTNACLTCKWYRYRDCQDF
;
A
#
# COMPACT_ATOMS: atom_id res chain seq x y z
N MET A 1 17.27 10.15 -39.57
CA MET A 1 16.87 11.54 -39.72
C MET A 1 16.86 12.17 -38.34
N PRO A 2 17.39 13.37 -38.13
CA PRO A 2 17.25 14.05 -36.86
C PRO A 2 15.75 14.26 -36.57
N SER A 3 15.34 14.18 -35.33
CA SER A 3 13.96 14.50 -34.90
C SER A 3 13.64 15.93 -35.33
N ILE A 4 12.46 16.14 -35.91
CA ILE A 4 11.99 17.47 -36.35
C ILE A 4 11.44 18.24 -35.15
N LEU A 5 11.06 17.52 -34.07
CA LEU A 5 10.52 18.10 -32.84
C LEU A 5 11.63 18.24 -31.79
N PRO A 6 11.60 19.32 -30.99
CA PRO A 6 12.40 19.41 -29.76
C PRO A 6 12.09 18.26 -28.82
N PHE A 7 13.09 17.75 -28.10
CA PHE A 7 12.96 16.63 -27.18
C PHE A 7 11.88 16.88 -26.10
N GLU A 8 11.76 18.11 -25.63
CA GLU A 8 10.76 18.53 -24.63
C GLU A 8 9.32 18.36 -25.13
N ILE A 9 9.10 18.57 -26.43
CA ILE A 9 7.76 18.34 -27.03
C ILE A 9 7.48 16.86 -27.17
N GLU A 10 8.48 16.05 -27.52
CA GLU A 10 8.36 14.60 -27.57
C GLU A 10 8.05 14.03 -26.19
N GLU A 11 8.75 14.50 -25.13
CA GLU A 11 8.49 14.12 -23.75
C GLU A 11 7.06 14.49 -23.30
N MET A 12 6.64 15.72 -23.59
CA MET A 12 5.30 16.20 -23.25
C MET A 12 4.20 15.35 -23.92
N ILE A 13 4.37 14.99 -25.18
CA ILE A 13 3.41 14.12 -25.91
C ILE A 13 3.35 12.75 -25.26
N LEU A 14 4.50 12.14 -24.93
CA LEU A 14 4.55 10.83 -24.31
C LEU A 14 4.00 10.86 -22.85
N ASP A 15 4.21 11.95 -22.12
CA ASP A 15 3.61 12.16 -20.79
C ASP A 15 2.07 12.24 -20.85
N ILE A 16 1.52 12.91 -21.86
CA ILE A 16 0.05 12.93 -22.10
C ILE A 16 -0.46 11.53 -22.44
N LEU A 17 0.21 10.85 -23.37
CA LEU A 17 -0.16 9.47 -23.73
C LEU A 17 -0.07 8.52 -22.55
N GLY A 18 0.92 8.71 -21.67
CA GLY A 18 1.09 7.91 -20.46
C GLY A 18 -0.08 8.01 -19.48
N LYS A 19 -0.68 9.19 -19.39
CA LYS A 19 -1.84 9.44 -18.51
C LYS A 19 -3.14 8.86 -19.08
N ASP A 20 -3.28 8.86 -20.40
CA ASP A 20 -4.53 8.44 -21.07
C ASP A 20 -4.55 6.94 -21.40
N ASP A 21 -3.40 6.33 -21.65
CA ASP A 21 -3.28 4.92 -22.06
C ASP A 21 -3.26 3.97 -20.87
N LYS A 22 -4.43 3.63 -20.34
CA LYS A 22 -4.58 2.70 -19.20
C LYS A 22 -3.93 1.32 -19.41
N GLY A 23 -3.72 0.89 -20.65
CA GLY A 23 -3.10 -0.39 -20.97
C GLY A 23 -1.63 -0.27 -21.37
N HIS A 24 -1.12 0.95 -21.49
CA HIS A 24 0.23 1.26 -21.98
C HIS A 24 0.54 0.65 -23.35
N SER A 25 -0.47 0.36 -24.17
CA SER A 25 -0.30 -0.28 -25.49
C SER A 25 0.40 0.66 -26.46
N THR A 26 -0.03 1.93 -26.48
CA THR A 26 0.56 2.99 -27.29
C THR A 26 2.00 3.27 -26.86
N LEU A 27 2.24 3.41 -25.54
CA LEU A 27 3.58 3.61 -25.00
C LEU A 27 4.54 2.46 -25.33
N LYS A 28 4.07 1.20 -25.27
CA LYS A 28 4.86 0.02 -25.67
C LYS A 28 5.24 0.10 -27.14
N THR A 29 4.35 0.56 -28.02
CA THR A 29 4.66 0.76 -29.43
C THR A 29 5.65 1.91 -29.62
N CYS A 30 5.42 3.04 -28.96
CA CYS A 30 6.35 4.20 -29.00
C CYS A 30 7.75 3.84 -28.50
N SER A 31 7.85 2.98 -27.48
CA SER A 31 9.14 2.54 -26.92
C SER A 31 10.05 1.80 -27.92
N LEU A 32 9.49 1.32 -29.01
CA LEU A 32 10.23 0.61 -30.09
C LEU A 32 10.75 1.56 -31.17
N VAL A 33 10.38 2.84 -31.16
CA VAL A 33 10.70 3.79 -32.23
C VAL A 33 12.18 4.23 -32.17
N CYS A 34 12.64 4.66 -30.99
CA CYS A 34 14.03 5.05 -30.78
C CYS A 34 14.40 4.97 -29.28
N GLN A 35 15.70 5.11 -28.99
CA GLN A 35 16.20 5.01 -27.62
C GLN A 35 15.69 6.13 -26.70
N ALA A 36 15.50 7.35 -27.21
CA ALA A 36 14.95 8.46 -26.45
C ALA A 36 13.51 8.15 -26.01
N PHE A 37 12.67 7.68 -26.93
CA PHE A 37 11.30 7.26 -26.63
C PHE A 37 11.25 6.09 -25.67
N LEU A 38 12.15 5.12 -25.81
CA LEU A 38 12.24 3.99 -24.88
C LEU A 38 12.41 4.45 -23.43
N HIS A 39 13.30 5.44 -23.20
CA HIS A 39 13.56 5.95 -21.85
C HIS A 39 12.33 6.63 -21.25
N ILE A 40 11.66 7.51 -22.00
CA ILE A 40 10.45 8.21 -21.53
C ILE A 40 9.30 7.21 -21.31
N CYS A 41 9.07 6.31 -22.27
CA CYS A 41 8.00 5.32 -22.16
C CYS A 41 8.20 4.39 -20.97
N ARG A 42 9.43 3.98 -20.65
CA ARG A 42 9.72 3.13 -19.46
C ARG A 42 9.28 3.77 -18.16
N LYS A 43 9.45 5.09 -18.01
CA LYS A 43 8.99 5.83 -16.83
C LYS A 43 7.50 5.59 -16.57
N HIS A 44 6.67 5.71 -17.59
CA HIS A 44 5.21 5.50 -17.46
C HIS A 44 4.81 4.02 -17.39
N ILE A 45 5.43 3.15 -18.21
CA ILE A 45 5.11 1.72 -18.24
C ILE A 45 5.40 1.05 -16.89
N PHE A 46 6.44 1.48 -16.19
CA PHE A 46 6.87 0.89 -14.91
C PHE A 46 6.49 1.71 -13.68
N GLU A 47 5.80 2.84 -13.85
CA GLU A 47 5.33 3.68 -12.73
C GLU A 47 4.43 2.92 -11.77
N SER A 48 3.48 2.12 -12.32
CA SER A 48 2.54 1.31 -11.54
C SER A 48 2.68 -0.17 -11.87
N ILE A 49 3.01 -0.96 -10.86
CA ILE A 49 3.22 -2.40 -10.97
C ILE A 49 2.22 -3.13 -10.08
N SER A 50 1.43 -4.02 -10.70
CA SER A 50 0.54 -4.93 -9.98
C SER A 50 1.03 -6.37 -10.12
N LEU A 51 1.45 -6.96 -9.01
CA LEU A 51 1.94 -8.33 -8.91
C LEU A 51 0.80 -9.24 -8.43
N ASN A 52 -0.09 -9.56 -9.34
CA ASN A 52 -1.21 -10.47 -9.08
C ASN A 52 -0.73 -11.92 -9.16
N SER A 53 -0.73 -12.62 -8.07
CA SER A 53 -0.78 -14.08 -7.86
C SER A 53 -0.13 -15.03 -8.88
N SER A 54 0.45 -14.56 -9.96
CA SER A 54 1.14 -15.41 -10.93
C SER A 54 2.62 -15.49 -10.58
N THR A 55 3.03 -16.65 -10.06
CA THR A 55 4.45 -17.00 -9.81
C THR A 55 5.34 -16.64 -11.01
N ILE A 56 4.82 -16.88 -12.22
CA ILE A 56 5.53 -16.59 -13.48
C ILE A 56 5.75 -15.07 -13.65
N ARG A 57 4.74 -14.24 -13.36
CA ARG A 57 4.87 -12.78 -13.50
C ARG A 57 5.83 -12.22 -12.47
N ALA A 58 5.72 -12.63 -11.22
CA ALA A 58 6.59 -12.20 -10.16
C ALA A 58 8.05 -12.60 -10.44
N THR A 59 8.29 -13.84 -10.87
CA THR A 59 9.66 -14.30 -11.24
C THR A 59 10.21 -13.53 -12.43
N LYS A 60 9.40 -13.28 -13.47
CA LYS A 60 9.81 -12.46 -14.63
C LYS A 60 10.14 -11.03 -14.20
N PHE A 61 9.32 -10.45 -13.34
CA PHE A 61 9.55 -9.11 -12.83
C PHE A 61 10.83 -9.02 -11.98
N GLY A 62 11.05 -9.98 -11.07
CA GLY A 62 12.28 -10.03 -10.29
C GLY A 62 13.53 -10.23 -11.17
N ARG A 63 13.43 -11.01 -12.27
CA ARG A 63 14.50 -11.11 -13.24
C ARG A 63 14.74 -9.77 -13.96
N LEU A 64 13.69 -9.10 -14.40
CA LEU A 64 13.78 -7.80 -15.05
C LEU A 64 14.49 -6.76 -14.17
N LEU A 65 14.16 -6.67 -12.88
CA LEU A 65 14.82 -5.76 -11.94
C LEU A 65 16.31 -6.09 -11.71
N ARG A 66 16.72 -7.34 -11.92
CA ARG A 66 18.13 -7.74 -11.84
C ARG A 66 18.90 -7.39 -13.11
N GLU A 67 18.28 -7.61 -14.28
CA GLU A 67 18.87 -7.36 -15.60
C GLU A 67 18.89 -5.86 -15.96
N THR A 68 17.91 -5.11 -15.46
CA THR A 68 17.70 -3.69 -15.76
C THR A 68 17.34 -2.95 -14.45
N PRO A 69 18.33 -2.74 -13.56
CA PRO A 69 18.07 -2.20 -12.22
C PRO A 69 17.50 -0.78 -12.21
N GLU A 70 17.75 0.00 -13.24
CA GLU A 70 17.19 1.35 -13.39
C GLU A 70 15.65 1.38 -13.44
N ILE A 71 15.00 0.26 -13.75
CA ILE A 71 13.53 0.17 -13.72
C ILE A 71 13.00 0.39 -12.31
N ALA A 72 13.74 -0.01 -11.29
CA ALA A 72 13.33 0.19 -9.90
C ALA A 72 13.13 1.68 -9.54
N ASP A 73 13.85 2.59 -10.21
CA ASP A 73 13.76 4.03 -9.98
C ASP A 73 12.49 4.67 -10.57
N TYR A 74 11.80 3.99 -11.48
CA TYR A 74 10.55 4.47 -12.07
C TYR A 74 9.33 4.06 -11.26
N ILE A 75 9.43 3.02 -10.41
CA ILE A 75 8.29 2.45 -9.68
C ILE A 75 7.85 3.42 -8.58
N ARG A 76 6.60 3.89 -8.69
CA ARG A 76 5.92 4.74 -7.70
C ARG A 76 4.79 4.01 -7.00
N GLN A 77 4.16 3.06 -7.69
CA GLN A 77 3.01 2.34 -7.19
C GLN A 77 3.26 0.83 -7.28
N LEU A 78 3.06 0.14 -6.17
CA LEU A 78 3.29 -1.29 -6.09
C LEU A 78 2.13 -1.97 -5.37
N GLU A 79 1.44 -2.84 -6.09
CA GLU A 79 0.38 -3.66 -5.55
C GLU A 79 0.80 -5.12 -5.46
N PHE A 80 0.77 -5.64 -4.25
CA PHE A 80 1.01 -7.05 -3.99
C PHE A 80 -0.29 -7.77 -3.65
N ILE A 81 -0.70 -8.69 -4.50
CA ILE A 81 -1.59 -9.77 -4.08
C ILE A 81 -0.68 -10.96 -3.76
N ILE A 82 -0.44 -11.17 -2.47
CA ILE A 82 0.62 -12.06 -1.97
C ILE A 82 0.25 -13.52 -2.18
N ASP A 83 1.09 -14.21 -2.95
CA ASP A 83 1.27 -15.66 -2.85
C ASP A 83 2.56 -15.91 -2.06
N VAL A 84 2.42 -16.44 -0.84
CA VAL A 84 3.54 -16.62 0.11
C VAL A 84 4.69 -17.40 -0.52
N ALA A 85 4.38 -18.39 -1.37
CA ALA A 85 5.40 -19.21 -2.01
C ALA A 85 6.32 -18.42 -2.95
N VAL A 86 5.79 -17.43 -3.65
CA VAL A 86 6.57 -16.56 -4.56
C VAL A 86 7.45 -15.61 -3.78
N PHE A 87 6.87 -15.01 -2.75
CA PHE A 87 7.57 -13.99 -1.96
C PHE A 87 8.61 -14.58 -1.03
N ALA A 88 8.54 -15.88 -0.74
CA ALA A 88 9.59 -16.61 -0.01
C ALA A 88 10.88 -16.79 -0.82
N ILE A 89 10.91 -16.46 -2.13
CA ILE A 89 12.11 -16.60 -2.97
C ILE A 89 13.09 -15.46 -2.64
N PRO A 90 14.28 -15.73 -2.05
CA PRO A 90 15.21 -14.67 -1.62
C PRO A 90 15.65 -13.74 -2.75
N SER A 91 15.90 -14.28 -3.94
CA SER A 91 16.34 -13.48 -5.09
C SER A 91 15.26 -12.51 -5.60
N PHE A 92 13.99 -12.82 -5.37
CA PHE A 92 12.88 -11.92 -5.67
C PHE A 92 12.80 -10.80 -4.63
N GLN A 93 12.90 -11.14 -3.33
CA GLN A 93 12.93 -10.13 -2.27
C GLN A 93 14.07 -9.12 -2.46
N GLU A 94 15.28 -9.59 -2.76
CA GLU A 94 16.44 -8.72 -3.02
C GLU A 94 16.23 -7.80 -4.24
N SER A 95 15.51 -8.29 -5.25
CA SER A 95 15.17 -7.45 -6.41
C SER A 95 14.19 -6.32 -6.04
N LEU A 96 13.21 -6.60 -5.17
CA LEU A 96 12.24 -5.62 -4.71
C LEU A 96 12.83 -4.57 -3.76
N LYS A 97 13.84 -4.93 -2.97
CA LYS A 97 14.57 -3.98 -2.11
C LYS A 97 15.29 -2.86 -2.87
N ARG A 98 15.45 -2.99 -4.18
CA ARG A 98 16.01 -1.93 -5.03
C ARG A 98 15.04 -0.78 -5.29
N ILE A 99 13.74 -0.98 -5.04
CA ILE A 99 12.74 0.07 -5.18
C ILE A 99 12.96 1.08 -4.07
N SER A 100 13.21 2.35 -4.45
CA SER A 100 13.60 3.41 -3.51
C SER A 100 12.65 4.62 -3.53
N ARG A 101 11.75 4.70 -4.52
CA ARG A 101 10.90 5.88 -4.75
C ARG A 101 9.41 5.56 -4.72
N LEU A 102 9.02 4.54 -3.94
CA LEU A 102 7.65 4.10 -3.83
C LEU A 102 6.81 5.15 -3.09
N GLU A 103 5.67 5.51 -3.68
CA GLU A 103 4.70 6.45 -3.15
C GLU A 103 3.42 5.76 -2.67
N PHE A 104 3.04 4.66 -3.32
CA PHE A 104 1.87 3.85 -2.99
C PHE A 104 2.25 2.38 -2.85
N LEU A 105 1.88 1.79 -1.71
CA LEU A 105 2.04 0.37 -1.42
C LEU A 105 0.69 -0.26 -1.06
N ARG A 106 0.25 -1.26 -1.83
CA ARG A 106 -0.88 -2.12 -1.49
C ARG A 106 -0.40 -3.53 -1.20
N VAL A 107 -0.84 -4.07 -0.07
CA VAL A 107 -0.49 -5.42 0.37
C VAL A 107 -1.76 -6.16 0.75
N GLU A 108 -2.01 -7.29 0.08
CA GLU A 108 -3.19 -8.11 0.30
C GLU A 108 -2.84 -9.59 0.07
N PRO A 109 -3.08 -10.49 1.04
CA PRO A 109 -2.98 -11.92 0.81
C PRO A 109 -3.98 -12.39 -0.23
N ARG A 110 -3.57 -13.34 -1.06
CA ARG A 110 -4.44 -13.92 -2.07
C ARG A 110 -5.57 -14.69 -1.41
N ALA A 111 -6.78 -14.22 -1.61
CA ALA A 111 -7.99 -14.95 -1.31
C ALA A 111 -8.24 -16.01 -2.39
N SER A 112 -7.79 -17.24 -2.20
CA SER A 112 -8.03 -18.33 -3.15
C SER A 112 -9.20 -19.23 -2.77
N ILE A 113 -9.61 -19.22 -1.49
CA ILE A 113 -10.65 -20.09 -0.94
C ILE A 113 -11.38 -19.35 0.20
N ILE A 114 -12.68 -19.53 0.33
CA ILE A 114 -13.46 -19.08 1.49
C ILE A 114 -13.51 -20.23 2.53
N PRO A 115 -13.13 -20.04 3.80
CA PRO A 115 -12.73 -18.79 4.43
C PRO A 115 -11.37 -18.28 3.94
N LEU A 116 -11.24 -16.96 3.82
CA LEU A 116 -10.02 -16.29 3.36
C LEU A 116 -8.87 -16.63 4.31
N PRO A 117 -7.76 -17.23 3.84
CA PRO A 117 -6.60 -17.41 4.68
C PRO A 117 -6.05 -16.03 5.03
N THR A 118 -6.09 -15.68 6.30
CA THR A 118 -5.38 -14.51 6.82
C THR A 118 -3.89 -14.83 6.88
N LEU A 119 -3.06 -13.85 6.60
CA LEU A 119 -1.63 -13.95 6.75
C LEU A 119 -1.19 -13.25 8.04
N ASN A 120 -0.47 -13.97 8.90
CA ASN A 120 0.04 -13.36 10.11
C ASN A 120 1.14 -12.35 9.76
N TRP A 121 0.95 -11.09 10.16
CA TRP A 121 1.89 -9.99 9.85
C TRP A 121 3.24 -10.19 10.55
N CYS A 122 3.22 -10.51 11.84
CA CYS A 122 4.43 -10.62 12.65
C CYS A 122 5.27 -11.85 12.32
N ASN A 123 4.62 -12.97 11.96
CA ASN A 123 5.27 -14.28 11.82
C ASN A 123 5.37 -14.77 10.37
N ASN A 124 5.61 -13.85 9.41
CA ASN A 124 5.83 -14.28 8.03
C ASN A 124 7.22 -13.93 7.51
N GLN A 125 7.71 -14.74 6.57
CA GLN A 125 9.05 -14.59 5.98
C GLN A 125 9.21 -13.35 5.11
N ILE A 126 8.11 -12.71 4.71
CA ILE A 126 8.12 -11.53 3.85
C ILE A 126 8.06 -10.22 4.65
N ARG A 127 7.79 -10.27 5.97
CA ARG A 127 7.72 -9.07 6.82
C ARG A 127 8.95 -8.17 6.66
N PRO A 128 10.20 -8.66 6.65
CA PRO A 128 11.37 -7.80 6.47
C PRO A 128 11.36 -7.01 5.17
N LEU A 129 10.85 -7.61 4.08
CA LEU A 129 10.66 -6.91 2.80
C LEU A 129 9.53 -5.89 2.89
N LEU A 130 8.39 -6.26 3.50
CA LEU A 130 7.26 -5.35 3.66
C LEU A 130 7.65 -4.12 4.49
N LEU A 131 8.38 -4.31 5.58
CA LEU A 131 8.91 -3.22 6.40
C LEU A 131 9.89 -2.33 5.63
N HIS A 132 10.79 -2.93 4.83
CA HIS A 132 11.68 -2.14 3.99
C HIS A 132 10.92 -1.23 3.03
N LEU A 133 9.88 -1.72 2.37
CA LEU A 133 9.06 -0.92 1.44
C LEU A 133 8.17 0.09 2.17
N LEU A 134 7.60 -0.30 3.32
CA LEU A 134 6.76 0.55 4.15
C LEU A 134 7.52 1.76 4.72
N HIS A 135 8.79 1.57 5.06
CA HIS A 135 9.63 2.60 5.66
C HIS A 135 10.36 3.48 4.62
N LEU A 136 10.03 3.37 3.34
CA LEU A 136 10.59 4.26 2.34
C LEU A 136 10.11 5.70 2.59
N PRO A 137 11.02 6.69 2.59
CA PRO A 137 10.67 8.07 2.91
C PRO A 137 9.75 8.73 1.88
N THR A 138 9.60 8.13 0.72
CA THR A 138 8.70 8.60 -0.34
C THR A 138 7.28 8.06 -0.22
N LEU A 139 7.04 7.07 0.67
CA LEU A 139 5.75 6.43 0.81
C LEU A 139 4.74 7.38 1.47
N THR A 140 3.67 7.69 0.72
CA THR A 140 2.57 8.53 1.16
C THR A 140 1.24 7.78 1.30
N HIS A 141 1.11 6.63 0.63
CA HIS A 141 -0.11 5.83 0.65
C HIS A 141 0.20 4.39 1.01
N PHE A 142 -0.47 3.88 2.02
CA PHE A 142 -0.38 2.49 2.42
C PHE A 142 -1.76 1.85 2.52
N LYS A 143 -1.93 0.73 1.82
CA LYS A 143 -3.13 -0.08 1.85
C LYS A 143 -2.81 -1.50 2.30
N VAL A 144 -3.41 -1.94 3.39
CA VAL A 144 -3.19 -3.25 3.98
C VAL A 144 -4.53 -3.90 4.33
N ILE A 145 -4.76 -5.11 3.81
CA ILE A 145 -6.04 -5.81 3.96
C ILE A 145 -5.77 -7.28 4.26
N ASN A 146 -6.60 -7.88 5.12
CA ASN A 146 -6.63 -9.31 5.39
C ASN A 146 -5.36 -9.87 6.03
N PHE A 147 -4.87 -9.17 7.05
CA PHE A 147 -3.75 -9.61 7.87
C PHE A 147 -4.17 -9.86 9.32
N ASP A 148 -3.60 -10.90 9.93
CA ASP A 148 -3.66 -11.12 11.37
C ASP A 148 -2.39 -10.58 12.04
N ASP A 149 -2.52 -10.20 13.31
CA ASP A 149 -1.44 -9.72 14.17
C ASP A 149 -0.64 -8.56 13.56
N PHE A 150 -1.35 -7.57 12.98
CA PHE A 150 -0.70 -6.36 12.50
C PHE A 150 -0.14 -5.53 13.65
N ASP A 151 1.18 -5.29 13.64
CA ASP A 151 1.82 -4.46 14.63
C ASP A 151 1.73 -2.98 14.21
N VAL A 152 0.87 -2.21 14.87
CA VAL A 152 0.68 -0.78 14.56
C VAL A 152 1.95 0.04 14.79
N SER A 153 2.90 -0.44 15.61
CA SER A 153 4.19 0.22 15.81
C SER A 153 5.09 0.19 14.57
N ASP A 154 4.87 -0.73 13.64
CA ASP A 154 5.56 -0.76 12.35
C ASP A 154 5.27 0.48 11.48
N LEU A 155 4.19 1.21 11.77
CA LEU A 155 3.89 2.48 11.11
C LEU A 155 4.76 3.64 11.61
N ILE A 156 5.34 3.58 12.80
CA ILE A 156 6.06 4.70 13.42
C ILE A 156 7.10 5.37 12.49
N PRO A 157 7.91 4.62 11.72
CA PRO A 157 8.89 5.24 10.81
C PRO A 157 8.26 5.94 9.58
N CYS A 158 6.95 5.74 9.34
CA CYS A 158 6.26 6.21 8.12
C CYS A 158 5.81 7.68 8.24
N VAL A 159 6.70 8.59 8.60
CA VAL A 159 6.38 10.00 8.91
C VAL A 159 5.73 10.77 7.77
N ASN A 160 5.92 10.34 6.53
CA ASN A 160 5.35 10.96 5.34
C ASN A 160 4.04 10.32 4.88
N LEU A 161 3.51 9.34 5.64
CA LEU A 161 2.25 8.68 5.31
C LEU A 161 1.09 9.67 5.45
N LYS A 162 0.33 9.82 4.37
CA LYS A 162 -0.83 10.70 4.24
C LYS A 162 -2.14 9.94 4.20
N HIS A 163 -2.12 8.77 3.56
CA HIS A 163 -3.30 7.98 3.27
C HIS A 163 -3.09 6.56 3.78
N LEU A 164 -4.03 6.09 4.60
CA LEU A 164 -4.01 4.74 5.16
C LEU A 164 -5.34 4.04 4.88
N ASP A 165 -5.26 2.89 4.19
CA ASP A 165 -6.39 1.98 3.97
C ASP A 165 -6.18 0.71 4.78
N ILE A 166 -7.12 0.37 5.65
CA ILE A 166 -7.09 -0.84 6.47
C ILE A 166 -8.38 -1.65 6.30
N GLY A 167 -8.29 -2.98 6.37
CA GLY A 167 -9.49 -3.83 6.28
C GLY A 167 -9.22 -5.27 6.65
N LEU A 168 -10.23 -5.95 7.24
CA LEU A 168 -10.16 -7.37 7.62
C LEU A 168 -8.88 -7.71 8.40
N MET A 169 -8.60 -6.96 9.46
CA MET A 169 -7.34 -7.08 10.20
C MET A 169 -7.59 -7.35 11.68
N THR A 170 -6.74 -8.20 12.26
CA THR A 170 -6.51 -8.23 13.70
C THR A 170 -5.19 -7.55 14.03
N VAL A 171 -5.03 -7.11 15.28
CA VAL A 171 -3.82 -6.42 15.72
C VAL A 171 -3.03 -7.28 16.70
N ALA A 172 -1.71 -7.19 16.64
CA ALA A 172 -0.81 -7.87 17.57
C ALA A 172 -1.13 -7.46 19.01
N ALA A 173 -1.07 -8.39 19.94
CA ALA A 173 -1.32 -8.10 21.37
C ALA A 173 -0.29 -7.10 21.92
N GLU A 174 0.96 -7.32 21.61
CA GLU A 174 2.10 -6.48 22.01
C GLU A 174 2.60 -5.65 20.83
N ASN A 175 3.17 -4.48 21.13
CA ASN A 175 3.77 -3.61 20.13
C ASN A 175 5.29 -3.67 20.27
N THR A 176 5.99 -3.76 19.14
CA THR A 176 7.45 -3.75 19.09
C THR A 176 7.95 -2.39 18.63
N PHE A 177 8.27 -1.52 19.57
CA PHE A 177 8.70 -0.16 19.25
C PHE A 177 10.12 -0.12 18.65
N PRO A 178 10.36 0.71 17.63
CA PRO A 178 11.70 0.91 17.08
C PRO A 178 12.60 1.58 18.10
N ALA A 179 13.91 1.25 18.06
CA ALA A 179 14.90 1.83 18.97
C ALA A 179 15.06 3.36 18.80
N THR A 180 14.81 3.85 17.59
CA THR A 180 14.86 5.29 17.28
C THR A 180 13.48 5.75 16.90
N LEU A 181 12.96 6.75 17.60
CA LEU A 181 11.67 7.35 17.33
C LEU A 181 11.83 8.59 16.44
N PRO A 182 10.97 8.79 15.43
CA PRO A 182 10.93 10.04 14.69
C PRO A 182 10.43 11.17 15.60
N GLU A 183 10.81 12.41 15.28
CA GLU A 183 10.46 13.59 16.07
C GLU A 183 8.94 13.81 16.15
N HIS A 184 8.23 13.53 15.06
CA HIS A 184 6.81 13.79 14.95
C HIS A 184 6.00 12.50 14.73
N SER A 185 4.75 12.53 15.16
CA SER A 185 3.73 11.54 14.81
C SER A 185 3.34 11.65 13.34
N ILE A 186 2.80 10.57 12.78
CA ILE A 186 2.26 10.57 11.43
C ILE A 186 1.07 11.55 11.35
N GLN A 187 1.09 12.45 10.38
CA GLN A 187 0.02 13.41 10.10
C GLN A 187 -0.85 12.87 8.95
N LEU A 188 -1.90 12.09 9.32
CA LEU A 188 -2.75 11.46 8.33
C LEU A 188 -3.77 12.45 7.77
N GLU A 189 -3.94 12.47 6.45
CA GLU A 189 -4.93 13.29 5.74
C GLU A 189 -6.19 12.49 5.37
N GLN A 190 -6.03 11.20 5.08
CA GLN A 190 -7.13 10.30 4.71
C GLN A 190 -7.01 8.94 5.41
N LEU A 191 -8.14 8.45 5.92
CA LEU A 191 -8.29 7.09 6.44
C LEU A 191 -9.46 6.38 5.78
N VAL A 192 -9.21 5.18 5.26
CA VAL A 192 -10.25 4.25 4.80
C VAL A 192 -10.21 3.01 5.68
N ALA A 193 -11.28 2.76 6.38
CA ALA A 193 -11.44 1.61 7.27
C ALA A 193 -12.57 0.71 6.74
N GLN A 194 -12.19 -0.44 6.21
CA GLN A 194 -13.13 -1.44 5.71
C GLN A 194 -13.64 -2.31 6.86
N ILE A 195 -14.65 -3.14 6.61
CA ILE A 195 -15.18 -4.10 7.58
C ILE A 195 -14.05 -4.93 8.21
N GLY A 196 -14.14 -5.20 9.51
CA GLY A 196 -13.14 -5.97 10.26
C GLY A 196 -11.91 -5.17 10.67
N SER A 197 -11.98 -3.83 10.68
CA SER A 197 -10.87 -2.95 11.11
C SER A 197 -11.08 -2.32 12.50
N SER A 198 -12.15 -2.66 13.23
CA SER A 198 -12.49 -2.05 14.52
C SER A 198 -11.35 -2.11 15.54
N SER A 199 -10.74 -3.28 15.73
CA SER A 199 -9.60 -3.46 16.65
C SER A 199 -8.38 -2.63 16.24
N THR A 200 -8.12 -2.50 14.95
CA THR A 200 -7.02 -1.70 14.42
C THR A 200 -7.24 -0.21 14.67
N ILE A 201 -8.45 0.30 14.40
CA ILE A 201 -8.82 1.70 14.68
C ILE A 201 -8.66 2.00 16.16
N MET A 202 -9.24 1.15 17.03
CA MET A 202 -9.16 1.33 18.50
C MET A 202 -7.70 1.37 18.95
N LYS A 203 -6.85 0.49 18.41
CA LYS A 203 -5.44 0.45 18.76
C LYS A 203 -4.67 1.67 18.25
N LEU A 204 -4.95 2.16 17.04
CA LEU A 204 -4.37 3.39 16.50
C LEU A 204 -4.76 4.63 17.32
N CYS A 205 -5.99 4.68 17.86
CA CYS A 205 -6.46 5.77 18.72
C CYS A 205 -5.84 5.73 20.12
N THR A 206 -5.57 4.55 20.69
CA THR A 206 -5.21 4.38 22.11
C THR A 206 -3.71 4.17 22.35
N VAL A 207 -3.00 3.52 21.42
CA VAL A 207 -1.57 3.22 21.59
C VAL A 207 -0.74 4.51 21.55
N ARG A 208 0.17 4.60 22.49
CA ARG A 208 1.13 5.71 22.58
C ARG A 208 2.53 5.16 22.36
N ARG A 209 3.37 5.97 21.73
CA ARG A 209 4.80 5.75 21.60
C ARG A 209 5.46 5.81 22.98
N PRO A 210 6.69 5.29 23.16
CA PRO A 210 7.43 5.40 24.42
C PRO A 210 7.64 6.83 24.93
N ASP A 211 7.62 7.83 24.05
CA ASP A 211 7.70 9.26 24.38
C ASP A 211 6.34 9.89 24.75
N GLY A 212 5.26 9.09 24.81
CA GLY A 212 3.91 9.52 25.16
C GLY A 212 3.12 10.11 23.99
N GLN A 213 3.74 10.33 22.82
CA GLN A 213 3.05 10.83 21.64
C GLN A 213 2.18 9.73 20.99
N PRO A 214 1.09 10.06 20.27
CA PRO A 214 0.36 9.08 19.50
C PRO A 214 1.22 8.58 18.32
N ILE A 215 0.94 7.36 17.82
CA ILE A 215 1.56 6.87 16.58
C ILE A 215 1.09 7.72 15.40
N ILE A 216 -0.24 7.94 15.32
CA ILE A 216 -0.89 8.77 14.30
C ILE A 216 -1.58 9.94 15.01
N ASP A 217 -1.32 11.15 14.55
CA ASP A 217 -2.10 12.32 14.92
C ASP A 217 -3.25 12.51 13.92
N PHE A 218 -4.46 12.20 14.37
CA PHE A 218 -5.68 12.36 13.58
C PHE A 218 -6.18 13.81 13.52
N GLY A 219 -5.48 14.75 14.15
CA GLY A 219 -5.82 16.16 14.12
C GLY A 219 -5.83 16.77 12.72
N SER A 220 -5.02 16.21 11.80
CA SER A 220 -4.94 16.64 10.39
C SER A 220 -5.86 15.87 9.44
N LEU A 221 -6.64 14.90 9.96
CA LEU A 221 -7.46 14.01 9.16
C LEU A 221 -8.65 14.78 8.56
N SER A 222 -8.64 14.95 7.24
CA SER A 222 -9.67 15.68 6.49
C SER A 222 -10.72 14.78 5.86
N MET A 223 -10.38 13.53 5.56
CA MET A 223 -11.27 12.57 4.91
C MET A 223 -11.28 11.23 5.63
N ILE A 224 -12.47 10.74 5.93
CA ILE A 224 -12.68 9.40 6.52
C ILE A 224 -13.71 8.65 5.70
N THR A 225 -13.42 7.38 5.43
CA THR A 225 -14.39 6.39 4.94
C THR A 225 -14.39 5.20 5.89
N VAL A 226 -15.54 4.87 6.48
CA VAL A 226 -15.69 3.71 7.38
C VAL A 226 -16.83 2.84 6.92
N ASP A 227 -16.54 1.56 6.68
CA ASP A 227 -17.56 0.54 6.48
C ASP A 227 -17.99 -0.03 7.83
N ILE A 228 -19.29 0.04 8.12
CA ILE A 228 -19.90 -0.45 9.38
C ILE A 228 -20.76 -1.66 9.06
N GLY A 229 -20.34 -2.82 9.51
CA GLY A 229 -21.10 -4.08 9.43
C GLY A 229 -21.49 -4.64 10.81
N LYS A 230 -20.84 -4.13 11.89
CA LYS A 230 -21.02 -4.58 13.27
C LYS A 230 -20.99 -3.41 14.24
N PRO A 231 -21.58 -3.56 15.47
CA PRO A 231 -21.59 -2.51 16.49
C PRO A 231 -20.20 -2.05 16.93
N ASP A 232 -19.23 -2.94 17.03
CA ASP A 232 -17.86 -2.63 17.43
C ASP A 232 -17.14 -1.70 16.42
N GLU A 233 -17.52 -1.78 15.13
CA GLU A 233 -17.02 -0.87 14.10
C GLU A 233 -17.60 0.54 14.27
N ALA A 234 -18.86 0.64 14.71
CA ALA A 234 -19.47 1.93 15.03
C ALA A 234 -18.82 2.58 16.26
N GLU A 235 -18.51 1.79 17.29
CA GLU A 235 -17.79 2.25 18.48
C GLU A 235 -16.38 2.74 18.12
N ALA A 236 -15.67 1.98 17.29
CA ALA A 236 -14.34 2.36 16.82
C ALA A 236 -14.38 3.66 15.97
N ALA A 237 -15.38 3.81 15.11
CA ALA A 237 -15.58 5.04 14.36
C ALA A 237 -15.88 6.23 15.28
N GLN A 238 -16.71 6.04 16.31
CA GLN A 238 -16.99 7.09 17.29
C GLN A 238 -15.73 7.51 18.04
N GLU A 239 -14.88 6.56 18.44
CA GLU A 239 -13.61 6.89 19.10
C GLU A 239 -12.67 7.68 18.16
N LEU A 240 -12.56 7.25 16.89
CA LEU A 240 -11.77 7.94 15.88
C LEU A 240 -12.22 9.40 15.71
N PHE A 241 -13.54 9.65 15.61
CA PHE A 241 -14.08 11.01 15.45
C PHE A 241 -13.73 11.94 16.60
N ARG A 242 -13.54 11.43 17.82
CA ARG A 242 -13.12 12.26 18.99
C ARG A 242 -11.72 12.84 18.82
N HIS A 243 -10.89 12.22 18.00
CA HIS A 243 -9.52 12.66 17.73
C HIS A 243 -9.40 13.60 16.52
N CYS A 244 -10.45 13.72 15.68
CA CYS A 244 -10.44 14.55 14.48
C CYS A 244 -10.72 16.02 14.83
N ARG A 245 -9.96 16.94 14.21
CA ARG A 245 -10.14 18.41 14.42
C ARG A 245 -10.60 19.14 13.15
N VAL A 246 -10.17 18.66 11.98
CA VAL A 246 -10.36 19.35 10.68
C VAL A 246 -11.13 18.51 9.66
N LEU A 247 -11.93 17.55 10.15
CA LEU A 247 -12.66 16.64 9.28
C LEU A 247 -13.64 17.39 8.39
N THR A 248 -13.45 17.28 7.07
CA THR A 248 -14.32 17.93 6.06
C THR A 248 -15.25 16.95 5.35
N ASN A 249 -14.80 15.69 5.20
CA ASN A 249 -15.54 14.64 4.52
C ASN A 249 -15.59 13.37 5.35
N ALA A 250 -16.79 12.90 5.68
CA ALA A 250 -17.02 11.63 6.33
C ALA A 250 -18.00 10.80 5.51
N CYS A 251 -17.58 9.62 5.08
CA CYS A 251 -18.41 8.63 4.41
C CYS A 251 -18.57 7.41 5.31
N LEU A 252 -19.78 7.18 5.81
CA LEU A 252 -20.12 6.00 6.60
C LEU A 252 -20.98 5.09 5.72
N THR A 253 -20.48 3.90 5.42
CA THR A 253 -21.18 2.90 4.61
C THR A 253 -21.67 1.78 5.52
N CYS A 254 -22.99 1.70 5.74
CA CYS A 254 -23.58 0.61 6.51
C CYS A 254 -23.77 -0.60 5.59
N LYS A 255 -22.96 -1.63 5.78
CA LYS A 255 -23.06 -2.91 5.07
C LYS A 255 -23.65 -3.97 5.99
N TRP A 256 -24.98 -4.03 6.05
CA TRP A 256 -25.66 -5.12 6.77
C TRP A 256 -25.49 -6.40 5.98
N TYR A 257 -24.47 -7.21 6.28
CA TYR A 257 -24.46 -8.60 5.85
C TYR A 257 -25.55 -9.33 6.61
N ARG A 258 -26.65 -9.67 5.92
CA ARG A 258 -27.49 -10.74 6.40
C ARG A 258 -26.61 -11.99 6.44
N TYR A 259 -26.09 -12.32 7.60
CA TYR A 259 -25.65 -13.68 7.88
C TYR A 259 -26.90 -14.54 7.65
N ARG A 260 -27.07 -15.08 6.46
CA ARG A 260 -27.89 -16.26 6.30
C ARG A 260 -27.17 -17.33 7.08
N ASP A 261 -27.85 -17.80 8.13
CA ASP A 261 -27.44 -18.92 8.94
C ASP A 261 -26.87 -20.04 8.07
N CYS A 262 -25.56 -20.16 8.00
CA CYS A 262 -24.90 -21.39 7.61
C CYS A 262 -24.84 -22.31 8.84
N GLN A 263 -25.98 -22.49 9.50
CA GLN A 263 -26.23 -23.59 10.39
C GLN A 263 -27.15 -24.54 9.64
N ASP A 264 -26.59 -25.32 8.73
CA ASP A 264 -27.17 -26.61 8.27
C ASP A 264 -26.26 -27.12 7.13
N PHE A 265 -25.14 -27.73 7.52
CA PHE A 265 -24.56 -28.90 6.81
C PHE A 265 -23.58 -29.60 7.76
#